data_32a73300399dae4c9eebcf3a0e39e5ab
#
_entry.id   32a73300399dae4c9eebcf3a0e39e5ab
#
_cell.length_a   1.000
_cell.length_b   1.000
_cell.length_c   1.000
_cell.angle_alpha   90.00
_cell.angle_beta   90.00
_cell.angle_gamma   90.00
#
_symmetry.space_group_name_H-M   'P 1'
#
loop_
_entity.id
_entity.type
_entity.pdbx_description
1 polymer ?
#
loop_
_entity_poly.entity_id
_entity_poly.type
_entity_poly.pdbx_seq_one_letter_code
_entity_poly.pdbx_strand_id
1 'polypeptide(L)'
;SAGITITTAMVSALTGTPVRRGLAMTGEVTLRGRVLPIGGLKEKTMAALRYGVETVLIPQDNVRDLEDIDQTVRKALRFIPVRTVDEVLAAALCPREETAAEPAEAAFAPVAEPGRPALRQ
;
A
#
# COMPACT_ATOMS: atom_id res chain seq x y z
N SER A 1 -1.04 8.19 10.45
CA SER A 1 -0.51 6.91 9.95
C SER A 1 -0.80 6.70 8.47
N ALA A 2 -1.15 7.74 7.77
CA ALA A 2 -1.44 7.65 6.35
C ALA A 2 -0.26 8.08 5.48
N GLY A 3 0.87 8.39 6.07
CA GLY A 3 2.01 8.93 5.31
C GLY A 3 2.45 8.06 4.16
N ILE A 4 2.64 6.75 4.41
CA ILE A 4 3.11 5.88 3.34
C ILE A 4 2.01 5.66 2.30
N THR A 5 0.75 5.71 2.70
CA THR A 5 -0.36 5.53 1.77
C THR A 5 -0.44 6.72 0.81
N ILE A 6 -0.32 7.93 1.33
CA ILE A 6 -0.37 9.13 0.51
C ILE A 6 0.82 9.17 -0.44
N THR A 7 2.01 8.86 0.07
CA THR A 7 3.21 8.85 -0.76
C THR A 7 3.07 7.84 -1.90
N THR A 8 2.58 6.64 -1.58
CA THR A 8 2.41 5.60 -2.59
C THR A 8 1.39 6.03 -3.65
N ALA A 9 0.29 6.65 -3.22
CA ALA A 9 -0.72 7.11 -4.16
C ALA A 9 -0.16 8.17 -5.10
N MET A 10 0.66 9.09 -4.58
CA MET A 10 1.25 10.12 -5.40
C MET A 10 2.23 9.55 -6.42
N VAL A 11 3.07 8.64 -5.99
CA VAL A 11 4.05 8.04 -6.91
C VAL A 11 3.32 7.20 -7.95
N SER A 12 2.28 6.48 -7.54
CA SER A 12 1.48 5.69 -8.47
C SER A 12 0.89 6.60 -9.56
N ALA A 13 0.31 7.71 -9.15
CA ALA A 13 -0.30 8.64 -10.09
C ALA A 13 0.73 9.28 -11.02
N LEU A 14 1.87 9.68 -10.48
CA LEU A 14 2.88 10.36 -11.28
C LEU A 14 3.60 9.43 -12.25
N THR A 15 3.74 8.17 -11.91
CA THR A 15 4.47 7.24 -12.76
C THR A 15 3.54 6.37 -13.62
N GLY A 16 2.25 6.43 -13.37
CA GLY A 16 1.32 5.57 -14.09
C GLY A 16 1.41 4.11 -13.69
N THR A 17 1.98 3.82 -12.53
CA THR A 17 2.17 2.46 -12.05
C THR A 17 1.11 2.14 -11.00
N PRO A 18 0.23 1.17 -11.24
CA PRO A 18 -0.86 0.91 -10.29
C PRO A 18 -0.40 0.25 -9.01
N VAL A 19 -1.20 0.43 -7.96
CA VAL A 19 -0.97 -0.20 -6.68
C VAL A 19 -1.56 -1.61 -6.73
N ARG A 20 -0.87 -2.57 -6.12
CA ARG A 20 -1.34 -3.96 -6.11
C ARG A 20 -2.67 -4.06 -5.40
N ARG A 21 -3.50 -4.99 -5.85
CA ARG A 21 -4.79 -5.22 -5.24
C ARG A 21 -4.62 -6.01 -3.96
N GLY A 22 -5.62 -5.90 -3.08
CA GLY A 22 -5.61 -6.67 -1.84
C GLY A 22 -4.57 -6.23 -0.86
N LEU A 23 -4.06 -5.01 -1.02
CA LEU A 23 -2.99 -4.50 -0.20
C LEU A 23 -3.46 -3.35 0.66
N ALA A 24 -3.12 -3.38 1.93
CA ALA A 24 -3.32 -2.25 2.82
C ALA A 24 -1.97 -1.86 3.39
N MET A 25 -1.85 -0.66 3.89
CA MET A 25 -0.61 -0.22 4.47
C MET A 25 -0.86 0.80 5.56
N THR A 26 0.05 0.88 6.51
CA THR A 26 -0.04 1.86 7.57
C THR A 26 1.37 2.28 7.96
N GLY A 27 1.56 3.56 8.24
CA GLY A 27 2.85 4.06 8.64
C GLY A 27 2.97 5.54 8.36
N GLU A 28 3.78 6.22 9.19
CA GLU A 28 4.13 7.60 8.94
C GLU A 28 5.47 7.60 8.21
N VAL A 29 5.78 8.70 7.55
CA VAL A 29 7.04 8.78 6.83
C VAL A 29 7.74 10.10 7.15
N THR A 30 9.07 10.05 7.33
CA THR A 30 9.86 11.25 7.56
C THR A 30 10.25 11.86 6.22
N LEU A 31 10.76 13.08 6.27
CA LEU A 31 11.22 13.75 5.06
C LEU A 31 12.36 13.01 4.39
N ARG A 32 13.06 12.16 5.11
CA ARG A 32 14.15 11.37 4.52
C ARG A 32 13.67 10.03 4.01
N GLY A 33 12.36 9.79 4.05
CA GLY A 33 11.82 8.54 3.50
C GLY A 33 11.84 7.37 4.46
N ARG A 34 11.99 7.64 5.77
CA ARG A 34 11.99 6.56 6.75
C ARG A 34 10.58 6.33 7.25
N VAL A 35 10.18 5.07 7.36
CA VAL A 35 8.86 4.71 7.85
C VAL A 35 8.92 4.60 9.38
N LEU A 36 7.99 5.28 10.04
CA LEU A 36 7.94 5.30 11.51
C LEU A 36 6.84 4.39 12.03
N PRO A 37 7.01 3.87 13.24
CA PRO A 37 6.01 2.98 13.83
C PRO A 37 4.71 3.71 14.14
N ILE A 38 3.63 2.95 14.25
CA ILE A 38 2.30 3.50 14.51
C ILE A 38 1.72 2.83 15.73
N GLY A 39 0.65 3.43 16.25
CA GLY A 39 -0.16 2.80 17.30
C GLY A 39 -1.38 2.15 16.67
N GLY A 40 -2.02 1.27 17.41
CA GLY A 40 -3.29 0.68 16.97
C GLY A 40 -3.18 -0.36 15.86
N LEU A 41 -2.05 -1.04 15.78
CA LEU A 41 -1.86 -2.03 14.73
C LEU A 41 -2.90 -3.14 14.81
N LYS A 42 -3.27 -3.56 16.02
CA LYS A 42 -4.24 -4.63 16.20
C LYS A 42 -5.58 -4.26 15.56
N GLU A 43 -6.07 -3.08 15.84
CA GLU A 43 -7.35 -2.64 15.30
C GLU A 43 -7.30 -2.46 13.78
N LYS A 44 -6.18 -1.97 13.28
CA LYS A 44 -6.03 -1.76 11.85
C LYS A 44 -5.99 -3.08 11.08
N THR A 45 -5.35 -4.10 11.65
CA THR A 45 -5.28 -5.39 10.99
C THR A 45 -6.63 -6.10 11.02
N MET A 46 -7.40 -5.91 12.08
CA MET A 46 -8.74 -6.47 12.14
C MET A 46 -9.62 -5.83 11.08
N ALA A 47 -9.49 -4.52 10.87
CA ALA A 47 -10.25 -3.84 9.84
C ALA A 47 -9.83 -4.32 8.45
N ALA A 48 -8.53 -4.51 8.23
CA ALA A 48 -8.03 -4.99 6.96
C ALA A 48 -8.61 -6.36 6.62
N LEU A 49 -8.65 -7.25 7.60
CA LEU A 49 -9.20 -8.56 7.39
C LEU A 49 -10.69 -8.47 7.05
N ARG A 50 -11.41 -7.58 7.72
CA ARG A 50 -12.85 -7.41 7.50
C ARG A 50 -13.13 -6.92 6.08
N TYR A 51 -12.26 -6.11 5.52
CA TYR A 51 -12.43 -5.60 4.17
C TYR A 51 -11.85 -6.51 3.08
N GLY A 52 -11.41 -7.70 3.45
CA GLY A 52 -10.94 -8.65 2.45
C GLY A 52 -9.53 -8.41 1.94
N VAL A 53 -8.74 -7.64 2.69
CA VAL A 53 -7.35 -7.39 2.33
C VAL A 53 -6.54 -8.65 2.57
N GLU A 54 -5.58 -8.92 1.73
CA GLU A 54 -4.73 -10.10 1.85
C GLU A 54 -3.35 -9.80 2.40
N THR A 55 -2.83 -8.62 2.13
CA THR A 55 -1.47 -8.26 2.51
C THR A 55 -1.46 -6.88 3.17
N VAL A 56 -0.69 -6.73 4.23
CA VAL A 56 -0.58 -5.46 4.95
C VAL A 56 0.89 -5.08 5.07
N LEU A 57 1.24 -3.87 4.63
CA LEU A 57 2.58 -3.34 4.85
C LEU A 57 2.58 -2.64 6.19
N ILE A 58 3.52 -2.98 7.04
CA ILE A 58 3.62 -2.41 8.38
C ILE A 58 5.03 -1.87 8.61
N PRO A 59 5.19 -0.88 9.48
CA PRO A 59 6.54 -0.41 9.79
C PRO A 59 7.34 -1.52 10.45
N GLN A 60 8.61 -1.60 10.13
CA GLN A 60 9.49 -2.62 10.69
C GLN A 60 9.44 -2.60 12.23
N ASP A 61 9.36 -1.42 12.82
CA ASP A 61 9.36 -1.31 14.27
C ASP A 61 8.06 -1.80 14.90
N ASN A 62 7.05 -2.11 14.10
CA ASN A 62 5.81 -2.69 14.61
C ASN A 62 5.78 -4.21 14.52
N VAL A 63 6.85 -4.83 14.04
CA VAL A 63 6.90 -6.28 13.93
C VAL A 63 6.67 -6.94 15.28
N ARG A 64 7.18 -6.34 16.35
CA ARG A 64 7.00 -6.89 17.68
C ARG A 64 5.53 -6.90 18.10
N ASP A 65 4.72 -6.02 17.52
CA ASP A 65 3.32 -5.95 17.88
C ASP A 65 2.51 -7.08 17.25
N LEU A 66 3.09 -7.81 16.32
CA LEU A 66 2.41 -8.95 15.72
C LEU A 66 2.10 -10.03 16.75
N GLU A 67 2.86 -10.06 17.83
CA GLU A 67 2.63 -11.05 18.88
C GLU A 67 1.30 -10.79 19.59
N ASP A 68 0.82 -9.56 19.56
CA ASP A 68 -0.43 -9.22 20.23
C ASP A 68 -1.64 -9.41 19.31
N ILE A 69 -1.43 -9.83 18.08
CA ILE A 69 -2.51 -10.01 17.14
C ILE A 69 -2.99 -11.46 17.19
N ASP A 70 -4.32 -11.62 17.18
CA ASP A 70 -4.94 -12.93 17.27
C ASP A 70 -4.39 -13.81 16.14
N GLN A 71 -4.13 -15.07 16.46
CA GLN A 71 -3.57 -15.99 15.48
C GLN A 71 -4.46 -16.17 14.25
N THR A 72 -5.76 -16.08 14.41
CA THR A 72 -6.67 -16.19 13.28
C THR A 72 -6.39 -15.08 12.28
N VAL A 73 -6.17 -13.87 12.78
CA VAL A 73 -5.87 -12.72 11.93
C VAL A 73 -4.48 -12.87 11.32
N ARG A 74 -3.51 -13.31 12.13
CA ARG A 74 -2.15 -13.46 11.64
C ARG A 74 -2.03 -14.48 10.54
N LYS A 75 -2.84 -15.53 10.58
CA LYS A 75 -2.81 -16.56 9.54
C LYS A 75 -3.52 -16.12 8.29
N ALA A 76 -4.51 -15.24 8.43
CA ALA A 76 -5.31 -14.79 7.30
C ALA A 76 -4.66 -13.66 6.53
N LEU A 77 -3.74 -12.93 7.14
CA LEU A 77 -3.09 -11.79 6.49
C LEU A 77 -1.60 -12.03 6.33
N ARG A 78 -1.06 -11.53 5.23
CA ARG A 78 0.37 -11.57 5.01
C ARG A 78 0.92 -10.22 5.42
N PHE A 79 1.93 -10.22 6.31
CA PHE A 79 2.52 -8.97 6.78
C PHE A 79 3.88 -8.75 6.15
N ILE A 80 4.11 -7.58 5.61
CA ILE A 80 5.40 -7.22 5.01
C ILE A 80 5.95 -6.01 5.76
N PRO A 81 7.02 -6.19 6.54
CA PRO A 81 7.63 -5.07 7.27
C PRO A 81 8.41 -4.19 6.30
N VAL A 82 8.31 -2.88 6.48
CA VAL A 82 9.04 -1.93 5.65
C VAL A 82 9.71 -0.87 6.52
N ARG A 83 10.87 -0.41 6.10
CA ARG A 83 11.64 0.59 6.82
C ARG A 83 11.70 1.91 6.08
N THR A 84 11.64 1.87 4.76
CA THR A 84 11.79 3.06 3.94
C THR A 84 10.71 3.14 2.89
N VAL A 85 10.54 4.33 2.33
CA VAL A 85 9.58 4.55 1.26
C VAL A 85 9.93 3.68 0.06
N ASP A 86 11.22 3.48 -0.22
CA ASP A 86 11.61 2.65 -1.35
C ASP A 86 11.11 1.23 -1.18
N GLU A 87 11.16 0.70 0.03
CA GLU A 87 10.64 -0.64 0.31
C GLU A 87 9.13 -0.68 0.15
N VAL A 88 8.44 0.38 0.57
CA VAL A 88 7.00 0.47 0.43
C VAL A 88 6.63 0.43 -1.05
N LEU A 89 7.30 1.24 -1.86
CA LEU A 89 6.98 1.33 -3.27
C LEU A 89 7.28 0.01 -3.99
N ALA A 90 8.39 -0.64 -3.63
CA ALA A 90 8.74 -1.92 -4.23
C ALA A 90 7.69 -2.99 -3.92
N ALA A 91 7.11 -2.94 -2.73
CA ALA A 91 6.11 -3.92 -2.34
C ALA A 91 4.72 -3.58 -2.85
N ALA A 92 4.41 -2.29 -2.98
CA ALA A 92 3.06 -1.84 -3.28
C ALA A 92 2.75 -1.63 -4.75
N LEU A 93 3.72 -1.24 -5.56
CA LEU A 93 3.46 -0.90 -6.94
C LEU A 93 3.69 -2.09 -7.84
N CYS A 94 2.81 -2.26 -8.82
CA CYS A 94 2.94 -3.34 -9.78
C CYS A 94 3.87 -2.90 -10.89
N PRO A 95 4.85 -3.73 -11.25
CA PRO A 95 5.68 -3.42 -12.40
C PRO A 95 4.81 -3.36 -13.65
N ARG A 96 5.24 -2.56 -14.61
CA ARG A 96 4.49 -2.38 -15.82
C ARG A 96 4.23 -3.67 -16.53
N GLU A 97 5.16 -4.58 -16.50
CA GLU A 97 5.00 -5.87 -17.15
C GLU A 97 3.85 -6.65 -16.57
N GLU A 98 3.64 -6.56 -15.27
CA GLU A 98 2.57 -7.27 -14.64
C GLU A 98 1.22 -6.66 -15.00
N THR A 99 1.19 -5.34 -15.17
CA THR A 99 -0.05 -4.70 -15.50
C THR A 99 -0.36 -4.81 -16.96
N ALA A 100 0.60 -5.10 -17.78
CA ALA A 100 0.37 -5.23 -19.19
C ALA A 100 -0.62 -6.36 -19.46
N ALA A 101 -0.71 -7.28 -18.53
CA ALA A 101 -1.62 -8.38 -18.70
C ALA A 101 -3.04 -7.95 -18.43
N GLU A 102 -3.25 -6.78 -17.89
CA GLU A 102 -4.54 -6.31 -17.56
C GLU A 102 -4.99 -5.23 -18.48
N PRO A 103 -6.25 -5.15 -18.70
CA PRO A 103 -6.77 -4.10 -19.58
C PRO A 103 -6.77 -2.78 -18.85
N ALA A 104 -6.17 -2.74 -17.74
CA ALA A 104 -6.09 -1.53 -16.99
C ALA A 104 -5.50 -0.42 -17.76
N GLU A 105 -4.60 -0.76 -18.65
CA GLU A 105 -4.07 0.24 -19.39
C GLU A 105 -5.07 0.94 -20.15
N ALA A 106 -5.99 0.29 -20.66
CA ALA A 106 -7.03 0.88 -21.40
C ALA A 106 -7.88 1.70 -20.49
N ALA A 107 -8.03 1.29 -19.28
CA ALA A 107 -8.86 2.00 -18.38
C ALA A 107 -8.28 3.29 -17.97
N PHE A 108 -7.02 3.39 -17.91
CA PHE A 108 -6.45 4.51 -17.42
C PHE A 108 -6.20 5.49 -18.33
N ALA A 109 -6.23 5.22 -19.33
CA ALA A 109 -5.81 6.16 -20.16
C ALA A 109 -6.45 7.40 -20.07
N PRO A 110 -6.65 7.72 -19.86
CA PRO A 110 -6.82 8.80 -19.62
C PRO A 110 -7.16 9.66 -19.27
N VAL A 111 -6.84 9.70 -19.03
CA VAL A 111 -6.98 10.27 -18.32
C VAL A 111 -7.00 11.06 -18.56
N ALA A 112 -6.94 11.28 -19.25
CA ALA A 112 -6.86 11.68 -19.08
C ALA A 112 -7.15 12.50 -19.50
N GLU A 113 -7.36 12.62 -20.14
CA GLU A 113 -7.64 13.03 -20.05
C GLU A 113 -8.10 13.75 -20.10
N PRO A 114 -8.18 14.36 -20.85
CA PRO A 114 -8.50 14.83 -20.49
C PRO A 114 -8.92 15.31 -20.19
N GLY A 115 -8.82 15.37 -20.62
CA GLY A 115 -9.08 15.21 -19.82
C GLY A 115 -9.10 15.39 -19.36
N ARG A 116 -8.99 15.42 -19.64
CA ARG A 116 -8.94 15.13 -18.82
C ARG A 116 -8.85 14.98 -18.25
N PRO A 117 -8.68 15.24 -18.38
CA PRO A 117 -8.47 14.92 -17.53
C PRO A 117 -8.47 14.69 -16.93
N ALA A 118 -8.27 14.33 -17.14
CA ALA A 118 -8.19 13.74 -16.27
C ALA A 118 -8.08 13.63 -15.57
N LEU A 119 -8.12 13.66 -15.50
CA LEU A 119 -7.95 13.28 -14.69
C LEU A 119 -7.96 12.72 -14.27
N ARG A 120 -7.99 12.50 -14.57
CA ARG A 120 -7.86 11.90 -14.19
C ARG A 120 -7.86 11.40 -13.61
N GLN A 121 -7.94 11.20 -13.84
CA GLN A 121 -7.80 10.68 -13.23
C GLN A 121 -7.91 10.44 -12.69
#